data_b537727bb4e3c9894558f67c932033b3
#
_entry.id   b537727bb4e3c9894558f67c932033b3
#
_cell.length_a   1.000
_cell.length_b   1.000
_cell.length_c   1.000
_cell.angle_alpha   90.00
_cell.angle_beta   90.00
_cell.angle_gamma   90.00
#
_symmetry.space_group_name_H-M   'P 1'
#
loop_
_entity.id
_entity.type
_entity.pdbx_description
1 polymer ?
#
loop_
_entity_poly.entity_id
_entity_poly.type
_entity_poly.pdbx_seq_one_letter_code
_entity_poly.pdbx_strand_id
1 'polypeptide(L)'
;MPRSATRIHRPPAAPAPGLAIAGAGVLYRVAMELSMPLEEAMRTQRAIRRLKPDPVDDALVLHLIELALKAPTGSNAQSWEFVVVRDRAVKERLGTLNRRAWSLYGGIGRQLYRNDPTMMRIMNAVQWQADHFEEVPVIVVACLRAFIPPWPPVATASAYGSIYPSVQNLLLAARAAGLGAALITLPLWSKWLARRALGLPWTVSPCAVIPLGWPKGRYGPTTRRPVGEVVSLDRYGNRAFQATIESR
;
A
#
# COMPACT_ATOMS: atom_id res chain seq x y z
N MET A 1 -43.74 12.72 8.86
CA MET A 1 -42.44 12.10 9.22
C MET A 1 -41.33 12.89 8.56
N PRO A 2 -40.46 13.59 9.30
CA PRO A 2 -39.42 14.45 8.73
C PRO A 2 -38.20 13.61 8.32
N ARG A 3 -37.65 13.91 7.16
CA ARG A 3 -36.44 13.30 6.59
C ARG A 3 -35.20 13.80 7.34
N SER A 4 -34.43 12.88 7.88
CA SER A 4 -33.14 13.12 8.53
C SER A 4 -32.13 13.62 7.50
N ALA A 5 -31.64 14.85 7.71
CA ALA A 5 -30.55 15.43 6.92
C ALA A 5 -29.21 14.85 7.38
N THR A 6 -28.55 14.13 6.50
CA THR A 6 -27.19 13.60 6.71
C THR A 6 -26.19 14.76 6.75
N ARG A 7 -25.64 15.02 7.93
CA ARG A 7 -24.59 16.02 8.15
C ARG A 7 -23.32 15.62 7.39
N ILE A 8 -22.99 16.38 6.34
CA ILE A 8 -21.72 16.28 5.63
C ILE A 8 -20.61 16.81 6.54
N HIS A 9 -19.75 15.94 7.04
CA HIS A 9 -18.57 16.31 7.82
C HIS A 9 -17.56 17.01 6.91
N ARG A 10 -17.37 18.31 7.12
CA ARG A 10 -16.30 19.10 6.50
C ARG A 10 -14.99 18.75 7.20
N PRO A 11 -13.90 18.40 6.45
CA PRO A 11 -12.62 18.15 7.09
C PRO A 11 -12.07 19.42 7.77
N PRO A 12 -11.37 19.30 8.90
CA PRO A 12 -10.75 20.44 9.57
C PRO A 12 -9.69 21.10 8.68
N ALA A 13 -9.56 22.41 8.79
CA ALA A 13 -8.59 23.22 8.06
C ALA A 13 -7.15 22.81 8.41
N ALA A 14 -6.27 22.83 7.40
CA ALA A 14 -4.87 22.48 7.54
C ALA A 14 -4.15 23.43 8.53
N PRO A 15 -3.30 22.89 9.45
CA PRO A 15 -2.42 23.72 10.25
C PRO A 15 -1.27 24.30 9.40
N ALA A 16 -0.80 25.48 9.80
CA ALA A 16 0.21 26.28 9.14
C ALA A 16 1.58 25.60 9.02
N PRO A 17 2.41 25.95 8.00
CA PRO A 17 3.69 25.34 7.77
C PRO A 17 4.75 25.88 8.75
N GLY A 18 5.56 24.98 9.30
CA GLY A 18 6.78 25.36 9.97
C GLY A 18 7.14 24.48 11.16
N LEU A 19 7.93 23.43 10.93
CA LEU A 19 8.89 23.00 11.93
C LEU A 19 10.17 22.51 11.24
N ALA A 20 11.26 23.25 11.53
CA ALA A 20 12.60 22.92 11.10
C ALA A 20 13.09 21.64 11.79
N ILE A 21 13.80 20.80 11.05
CA ILE A 21 14.47 19.61 11.55
C ILE A 21 15.68 20.05 12.36
N ALA A 22 15.58 20.03 13.67
CA ALA A 22 16.71 20.10 14.59
C ALA A 22 16.92 18.73 15.25
N GLY A 23 18.14 18.29 15.31
CA GLY A 23 18.56 16.92 15.65
C GLY A 23 18.11 16.40 17.01
N ALA A 24 18.13 15.06 17.11
CA ALA A 24 17.98 14.18 18.28
C ALA A 24 16.64 14.23 19.02
N GLY A 25 15.81 13.21 18.78
CA GLY A 25 14.88 12.73 19.80
C GLY A 25 13.58 13.49 19.95
N VAL A 26 12.95 13.96 18.87
CA VAL A 26 11.56 14.44 18.95
C VAL A 26 10.61 13.25 18.94
N LEU A 27 10.03 12.95 20.09
CA LEU A 27 8.88 12.04 20.23
C LEU A 27 7.68 12.70 19.51
N TYR A 28 7.48 12.34 18.24
CA TYR A 28 6.24 12.66 17.51
C TYR A 28 5.08 11.85 18.10
N ARG A 29 4.54 12.30 19.22
CA ARG A 29 3.25 11.83 19.71
C ARG A 29 2.17 12.65 19.05
N VAL A 30 1.89 12.38 17.77
CA VAL A 30 0.70 12.91 17.12
C VAL A 30 -0.46 12.05 17.61
N ALA A 31 -1.26 12.59 18.49
CA ALA A 31 -2.56 12.00 18.85
C ALA A 31 -3.54 12.21 17.68
N MET A 32 -3.27 11.55 16.55
CA MET A 32 -4.18 11.52 15.40
C MET A 32 -5.02 10.25 15.53
N GLU A 33 -6.26 10.41 15.94
CA GLU A 33 -7.19 9.30 16.03
C GLU A 33 -7.81 9.02 14.66
N LEU A 34 -7.67 7.79 14.17
CA LEU A 34 -8.34 7.33 12.97
C LEU A 34 -9.73 6.81 13.36
N SER A 35 -10.78 7.57 13.07
CA SER A 35 -12.14 7.28 13.51
C SER A 35 -12.88 6.21 12.69
N MET A 36 -12.31 5.77 11.55
CA MET A 36 -12.94 4.75 10.70
C MET A 36 -12.91 3.37 11.37
N PRO A 37 -14.05 2.66 11.47
CA PRO A 37 -14.07 1.31 11.98
C PRO A 37 -13.16 0.38 11.14
N LEU A 38 -12.47 -0.54 11.80
CA LEU A 38 -11.54 -1.48 11.14
C LEU A 38 -12.24 -2.28 10.04
N GLU A 39 -13.46 -2.75 10.30
CA GLU A 39 -14.24 -3.50 9.31
C GLU A 39 -14.52 -2.66 8.05
N GLU A 40 -14.87 -1.39 8.19
CA GLU A 40 -15.07 -0.48 7.06
C GLU A 40 -13.77 -0.28 6.29
N ALA A 41 -12.66 -0.05 6.97
CA ALA A 41 -11.35 0.07 6.34
C ALA A 41 -11.02 -1.18 5.52
N MET A 42 -11.24 -2.39 6.08
CA MET A 42 -11.01 -3.66 5.39
C MET A 42 -11.92 -3.86 4.18
N ARG A 43 -13.21 -3.53 4.30
CA ARG A 43 -14.20 -3.67 3.21
C ARG A 43 -13.97 -2.71 2.06
N THR A 44 -13.33 -1.58 2.30
CA THR A 44 -13.20 -0.50 1.32
C THR A 44 -11.77 -0.20 0.89
N GLN A 45 -10.75 -0.72 1.59
CA GLN A 45 -9.37 -0.58 1.17
C GLN A 45 -9.13 -1.31 -0.16
N ARG A 46 -8.60 -0.60 -1.13
CA ARG A 46 -8.26 -1.10 -2.46
C ARG A 46 -7.10 -0.30 -3.03
N ALA A 47 -6.43 -0.83 -4.05
CA ALA A 47 -5.35 -0.14 -4.74
C ALA A 47 -5.88 1.13 -5.45
N ILE A 48 -5.59 2.29 -4.88
CA ILE A 48 -5.86 3.59 -5.49
C ILE A 48 -4.59 4.06 -6.18
N ARG A 49 -4.65 4.16 -7.50
CA ARG A 49 -3.51 4.49 -8.36
C ARG A 49 -3.52 5.91 -8.89
N ARG A 50 -4.70 6.54 -8.93
CA ARG A 50 -4.86 7.93 -9.36
C ARG A 50 -4.88 8.83 -8.14
N LEU A 51 -3.75 9.47 -7.89
CA LEU A 51 -3.53 10.34 -6.74
C LEU A 51 -3.41 11.80 -7.20
N LYS A 52 -3.81 12.72 -6.32
CA LYS A 52 -3.58 14.15 -6.49
C LYS A 52 -2.13 14.47 -6.10
N PRO A 53 -1.53 15.54 -6.65
CA PRO A 53 -0.20 16.00 -6.25
C PRO A 53 -0.19 16.74 -4.92
N ASP A 54 -1.37 16.99 -4.30
CA ASP A 54 -1.51 17.72 -3.05
C ASP A 54 -0.62 17.12 -1.96
N PRO A 55 0.07 17.93 -1.16
CA PRO A 55 1.01 17.44 -0.16
C PRO A 55 0.31 16.62 0.93
N VAL A 56 1.03 15.66 1.45
CA VAL A 56 0.65 14.84 2.62
C VAL A 56 1.60 15.20 3.75
N ASP A 57 1.08 15.53 4.92
CA ASP A 57 1.85 15.91 6.10
C ASP A 57 2.80 14.79 6.55
N ASP A 58 4.02 15.15 6.95
CA ASP A 58 5.02 14.19 7.44
C ASP A 58 4.56 13.50 8.73
N ALA A 59 3.88 14.23 9.61
CA ALA A 59 3.34 13.66 10.84
C ALA A 59 2.30 12.57 10.54
N LEU A 60 1.44 12.77 9.52
CA LEU A 60 0.50 11.75 9.09
C LEU A 60 1.23 10.53 8.52
N VAL A 61 2.24 10.72 7.66
CA VAL A 61 3.01 9.60 7.09
C VAL A 61 3.71 8.79 8.19
N LEU A 62 4.31 9.46 9.17
CA LEU A 62 4.97 8.80 10.31
C LEU A 62 3.96 8.03 11.18
N HIS A 63 2.78 8.60 11.42
CA HIS A 63 1.71 7.91 12.15
C HIS A 63 1.24 6.64 11.41
N LEU A 64 1.07 6.69 10.09
CA LEU A 64 0.74 5.50 9.30
C LEU A 64 1.83 4.42 9.40
N ILE A 65 3.10 4.81 9.41
CA ILE A 65 4.23 3.88 9.60
C ILE A 65 4.22 3.33 11.03
N GLU A 66 3.95 4.13 12.05
CA GLU A 66 3.81 3.65 13.43
C GLU A 66 2.74 2.55 13.53
N LEU A 67 1.58 2.73 12.89
CA LEU A 67 0.54 1.71 12.84
C LEU A 67 0.98 0.47 12.04
N ALA A 68 1.76 0.65 10.98
CA ALA A 68 2.37 -0.46 10.23
C ALA A 68 3.28 -1.32 11.13
N LEU A 69 4.03 -0.72 12.04
CA LEU A 69 4.92 -1.42 12.98
C LEU A 69 4.17 -2.25 14.04
N LYS A 70 2.84 -2.20 14.13
CA LYS A 70 2.04 -3.07 15.00
C LYS A 70 1.83 -4.47 14.40
N ALA A 71 2.34 -4.73 13.22
CA ALA A 71 2.29 -6.06 12.59
C ALA A 71 3.20 -7.08 13.31
N PRO A 72 2.90 -8.38 13.22
CA PRO A 72 3.79 -9.42 13.73
C PRO A 72 5.02 -9.60 12.84
N THR A 73 6.13 -10.08 13.44
CA THR A 73 7.33 -10.52 12.71
C THR A 73 7.83 -11.86 13.24
N GLY A 74 8.51 -12.62 12.39
CA GLY A 74 9.17 -13.85 12.81
C GLY A 74 10.10 -13.60 13.99
N SER A 75 9.94 -14.35 15.08
CA SER A 75 10.71 -14.22 16.34
C SER A 75 10.73 -12.80 16.93
N ASN A 76 9.73 -11.98 16.65
CA ASN A 76 9.67 -10.57 17.04
C ASN A 76 10.95 -9.78 16.63
N ALA A 77 11.56 -10.14 15.49
CA ALA A 77 12.84 -9.56 15.05
C ALA A 77 12.72 -8.09 14.65
N GLN A 78 11.53 -7.60 14.30
CA GLN A 78 11.25 -6.19 13.98
C GLN A 78 12.25 -5.58 12.98
N SER A 79 12.65 -6.36 12.00
CA SER A 79 13.68 -6.00 11.00
C SER A 79 13.16 -5.05 9.91
N TRP A 80 12.09 -4.32 10.18
CA TRP A 80 11.55 -3.36 9.23
C TRP A 80 12.47 -2.16 9.03
N GLU A 81 12.44 -1.63 7.82
CA GLU A 81 12.98 -0.35 7.45
C GLU A 81 12.02 0.33 6.47
N PHE A 82 11.71 1.60 6.66
CA PHE A 82 10.85 2.34 5.77
C PHE A 82 11.60 3.55 5.23
N VAL A 83 11.61 3.69 3.90
CA VAL A 83 12.16 4.87 3.24
C VAL A 83 11.01 5.73 2.74
N VAL A 84 10.88 6.94 3.27
CA VAL A 84 9.91 7.95 2.81
C VAL A 84 10.56 8.78 1.72
N VAL A 85 10.05 8.70 0.49
CA VAL A 85 10.60 9.36 -0.68
C VAL A 85 9.73 10.55 -1.05
N ARG A 86 10.28 11.76 -0.94
CA ARG A 86 9.69 13.02 -1.40
C ARG A 86 10.52 13.65 -2.50
N ASP A 87 11.83 13.38 -2.54
CA ASP A 87 12.74 13.90 -3.53
C ASP A 87 12.32 13.50 -4.95
N ARG A 88 12.21 14.50 -5.83
CA ARG A 88 11.74 14.32 -7.20
C ARG A 88 12.66 13.42 -8.01
N ALA A 89 13.99 13.60 -7.88
CA ALA A 89 14.94 12.82 -8.64
C ALA A 89 14.93 11.34 -8.26
N VAL A 90 14.70 11.03 -6.96
CA VAL A 90 14.52 9.64 -6.51
C VAL A 90 13.21 9.07 -7.06
N LYS A 91 12.11 9.84 -7.04
CA LYS A 91 10.82 9.40 -7.62
C LYS A 91 10.94 9.14 -9.13
N GLU A 92 11.64 10.00 -9.87
CA GLU A 92 11.90 9.83 -11.31
C GLU A 92 12.69 8.55 -11.62
N ARG A 93 13.71 8.23 -10.81
CA ARG A 93 14.47 6.97 -10.94
C ARG A 93 13.58 5.75 -10.72
N LEU A 94 12.79 5.75 -9.65
CA LEU A 94 11.82 4.66 -9.37
C LEU A 94 10.73 4.59 -10.43
N GLY A 95 10.22 5.73 -10.91
CA GLY A 95 9.25 5.85 -11.99
C GLY A 95 9.77 5.27 -13.31
N THR A 96 11.04 5.52 -13.62
CA THR A 96 11.70 4.93 -14.79
C THR A 96 11.76 3.40 -14.70
N LEU A 97 12.08 2.85 -13.53
CA LEU A 97 12.05 1.41 -13.30
C LEU A 97 10.63 0.86 -13.44
N ASN A 98 9.65 1.56 -12.86
CA ASN A 98 8.24 1.19 -12.96
C ASN A 98 7.75 1.16 -14.41
N ARG A 99 8.03 2.21 -15.20
CA ARG A 99 7.63 2.30 -16.62
C ARG A 99 8.28 1.21 -17.45
N ARG A 100 9.58 0.94 -17.27
CA ARG A 100 10.28 -0.14 -17.98
C ARG A 100 9.66 -1.52 -17.70
N ALA A 101 9.42 -1.85 -16.44
CA ALA A 101 8.76 -3.10 -16.09
C ALA A 101 7.33 -3.14 -16.66
N TRP A 102 6.58 -2.05 -16.55
CA TRP A 102 5.22 -1.97 -17.05
C TRP A 102 5.15 -2.08 -18.59
N SER A 103 6.09 -1.51 -19.34
CA SER A 103 6.10 -1.63 -20.80
C SER A 103 6.20 -3.09 -21.27
N LEU A 104 6.90 -3.95 -20.52
CA LEU A 104 6.97 -5.38 -20.80
C LEU A 104 5.67 -6.11 -20.44
N TYR A 105 5.20 -5.95 -19.20
CA TYR A 105 4.02 -6.66 -18.68
C TYR A 105 2.69 -6.10 -19.22
N GLY A 106 2.61 -4.78 -19.36
CA GLY A 106 1.38 -4.09 -19.77
C GLY A 106 0.98 -4.38 -21.20
N GLY A 107 1.93 -4.53 -22.12
CA GLY A 107 1.68 -4.92 -23.52
C GLY A 107 1.04 -6.31 -23.61
N ILE A 108 1.65 -7.30 -22.94
CA ILE A 108 1.16 -8.67 -22.90
C ILE A 108 -0.23 -8.70 -22.22
N GLY A 109 -0.37 -8.03 -21.07
CA GLY A 109 -1.64 -8.00 -20.34
C GLY A 109 -2.79 -7.37 -21.13
N ARG A 110 -2.54 -6.27 -21.86
CA ARG A 110 -3.55 -5.64 -22.73
C ARG A 110 -4.04 -6.57 -23.84
N GLN A 111 -3.13 -7.32 -24.45
CA GLN A 111 -3.48 -8.29 -25.47
C GLN A 111 -4.28 -9.44 -24.90
N LEU A 112 -3.87 -9.97 -23.75
CA LEU A 112 -4.51 -11.11 -23.08
C LEU A 112 -5.94 -10.77 -22.62
N TYR A 113 -6.11 -9.57 -22.03
CA TYR A 113 -7.36 -9.13 -21.40
C TYR A 113 -8.16 -8.13 -22.24
N ARG A 114 -7.90 -8.04 -23.56
CA ARG A 114 -8.53 -7.05 -24.45
C ARG A 114 -10.07 -7.07 -24.43
N ASN A 115 -10.67 -8.23 -24.19
CA ASN A 115 -12.11 -8.44 -24.15
C ASN A 115 -12.69 -8.41 -22.72
N ASP A 116 -11.88 -8.13 -21.69
CA ASP A 116 -12.33 -8.00 -20.30
C ASP A 116 -12.36 -6.53 -19.88
N PRO A 117 -13.54 -5.88 -19.82
CA PRO A 117 -13.65 -4.46 -19.46
C PRO A 117 -13.16 -4.17 -18.03
N THR A 118 -13.24 -5.15 -17.13
CA THR A 118 -12.81 -5.00 -15.74
C THR A 118 -11.28 -4.98 -15.65
N MET A 119 -10.62 -5.94 -16.31
CA MET A 119 -9.17 -5.97 -16.40
C MET A 119 -8.63 -4.77 -17.17
N MET A 120 -9.27 -4.35 -18.27
CA MET A 120 -8.86 -3.15 -19.01
C MET A 120 -8.93 -1.88 -18.17
N ARG A 121 -9.93 -1.73 -17.29
CA ARG A 121 -9.98 -0.61 -16.32
C ARG A 121 -8.79 -0.65 -15.36
N ILE A 122 -8.42 -1.84 -14.88
CA ILE A 122 -7.24 -2.02 -14.01
C ILE A 122 -5.96 -1.66 -14.77
N MET A 123 -5.79 -2.18 -15.99
CA MET A 123 -4.65 -1.88 -16.86
C MET A 123 -4.49 -0.39 -17.11
N ASN A 124 -5.58 0.31 -17.41
CA ASN A 124 -5.59 1.76 -17.61
C ASN A 124 -5.23 2.53 -16.34
N ALA A 125 -5.63 2.03 -15.15
CA ALA A 125 -5.25 2.66 -13.90
C ALA A 125 -3.75 2.44 -13.57
N VAL A 126 -3.19 1.28 -13.92
CA VAL A 126 -1.74 1.00 -13.77
C VAL A 126 -0.95 1.85 -14.75
N GLN A 127 -1.40 1.97 -16.01
CA GLN A 127 -0.76 2.85 -17.00
C GLN A 127 -0.73 4.28 -16.48
N TRP A 128 -1.88 4.80 -16.02
CA TRP A 128 -1.96 6.16 -15.49
C TRP A 128 -0.95 6.37 -14.35
N GLN A 129 -0.85 5.41 -13.41
CA GLN A 129 0.12 5.49 -12.32
C GLN A 129 1.56 5.47 -12.82
N ALA A 130 1.86 4.70 -13.86
CA ALA A 130 3.20 4.65 -14.45
C ALA A 130 3.58 5.99 -15.12
N ASP A 131 2.61 6.65 -15.78
CA ASP A 131 2.81 7.91 -16.49
C ASP A 131 2.94 9.10 -15.52
N HIS A 132 2.33 9.03 -14.32
CA HIS A 132 2.29 10.12 -13.32
C HIS A 132 3.01 9.75 -12.03
N PHE A 133 3.98 8.84 -12.09
CA PHE A 133 4.61 8.26 -10.90
C PHE A 133 5.36 9.30 -10.05
N GLU A 134 6.07 10.24 -10.69
CA GLU A 134 6.81 11.30 -10.04
C GLU A 134 5.96 12.43 -9.46
N GLU A 135 4.69 12.53 -9.88
CA GLU A 135 3.72 13.50 -9.36
C GLU A 135 3.13 13.09 -7.99
N VAL A 136 3.30 11.82 -7.61
CA VAL A 136 2.82 11.31 -6.33
C VAL A 136 3.48 12.09 -5.19
N PRO A 137 2.70 12.64 -4.22
CA PRO A 137 3.27 13.51 -3.19
C PRO A 137 4.28 12.80 -2.30
N VAL A 138 4.04 11.53 -1.97
CA VAL A 138 4.97 10.73 -1.16
C VAL A 138 4.92 9.26 -1.59
N ILE A 139 6.08 8.61 -1.58
CA ILE A 139 6.23 7.18 -1.78
C ILE A 139 6.86 6.59 -0.53
N VAL A 140 6.24 5.57 0.04
CA VAL A 140 6.82 4.80 1.13
C VAL A 140 7.37 3.50 0.56
N VAL A 141 8.65 3.22 0.80
CA VAL A 141 9.27 1.95 0.41
C VAL A 141 9.47 1.10 1.65
N ALA A 142 8.76 -0.01 1.72
CA ALA A 142 8.89 -0.97 2.81
C ALA A 142 10.03 -1.94 2.51
N CYS A 143 10.97 -2.03 3.45
CA CYS A 143 12.20 -2.80 3.34
C CYS A 143 12.37 -3.72 4.56
N LEU A 144 13.23 -4.71 4.43
CA LEU A 144 13.74 -5.51 5.54
C LEU A 144 15.24 -5.28 5.71
N ARG A 145 15.69 -5.05 6.95
CA ARG A 145 17.11 -5.08 7.33
C ARG A 145 17.59 -6.52 7.38
N ALA A 146 17.56 -7.18 6.22
CA ALA A 146 18.02 -8.53 6.03
C ALA A 146 18.32 -8.79 4.55
N PHE A 147 19.28 -9.64 4.28
CA PHE A 147 19.34 -10.33 3.01
C PHE A 147 18.22 -11.38 2.97
N ILE A 148 17.41 -11.37 1.92
CA ILE A 148 16.36 -12.38 1.73
C ILE A 148 16.95 -13.48 0.86
N PRO A 149 17.32 -14.63 1.44
CA PRO A 149 17.93 -15.72 0.69
C PRO A 149 16.85 -16.40 -0.18
N PRO A 150 17.19 -16.85 -1.38
CA PRO A 150 16.26 -17.65 -2.20
C PRO A 150 16.04 -19.04 -1.62
N TRP A 151 16.96 -19.51 -0.78
CA TRP A 151 16.97 -20.84 -0.18
C TRP A 151 17.40 -20.77 1.30
N PRO A 152 16.81 -21.54 2.22
CA PRO A 152 15.63 -22.41 1.99
C PRO A 152 14.33 -21.60 1.83
N PRO A 153 13.29 -22.13 1.13
CA PRO A 153 12.04 -21.40 0.87
C PRO A 153 11.33 -20.91 2.13
N VAL A 154 11.45 -21.63 3.25
CA VAL A 154 10.86 -21.23 4.54
C VAL A 154 11.46 -19.90 5.04
N ALA A 155 12.75 -19.65 4.84
CA ALA A 155 13.37 -18.38 5.23
C ALA A 155 12.85 -17.21 4.37
N THR A 156 12.69 -17.44 3.07
CA THR A 156 12.07 -16.48 2.15
C THR A 156 10.62 -16.18 2.54
N ALA A 157 9.83 -17.23 2.81
CA ALA A 157 8.44 -17.09 3.23
C ALA A 157 8.32 -16.34 4.56
N SER A 158 9.15 -16.64 5.55
CA SER A 158 9.21 -15.96 6.84
C SER A 158 9.59 -14.48 6.70
N ALA A 159 10.55 -14.15 5.83
CA ALA A 159 10.94 -12.78 5.56
C ALA A 159 9.77 -11.97 4.98
N TYR A 160 9.11 -12.46 3.94
CA TYR A 160 7.95 -11.79 3.37
C TYR A 160 6.73 -11.80 4.30
N GLY A 161 6.53 -12.87 5.08
CA GLY A 161 5.53 -12.95 6.14
C GLY A 161 5.72 -11.91 7.25
N SER A 162 6.93 -11.37 7.40
CA SER A 162 7.23 -10.31 8.37
C SER A 162 7.02 -8.89 7.82
N ILE A 163 7.13 -8.66 6.50
CA ILE A 163 7.00 -7.32 5.93
C ILE A 163 5.60 -7.04 5.37
N TYR A 164 4.95 -7.98 4.70
CA TYR A 164 3.66 -7.72 4.07
C TYR A 164 2.50 -7.47 5.05
N PRO A 165 2.44 -8.06 6.26
CA PRO A 165 1.47 -7.65 7.26
C PRO A 165 1.61 -6.18 7.66
N SER A 166 2.84 -5.66 7.78
CA SER A 166 3.06 -4.24 8.09
C SER A 166 2.64 -3.34 6.93
N VAL A 167 2.87 -3.75 5.69
CA VAL A 167 2.37 -3.04 4.51
C VAL A 167 0.84 -3.03 4.49
N GLN A 168 0.18 -4.14 4.83
CA GLN A 168 -1.28 -4.17 4.89
C GLN A 168 -1.83 -3.25 5.98
N ASN A 169 -1.20 -3.20 7.16
CA ASN A 169 -1.57 -2.25 8.21
C ASN A 169 -1.44 -0.80 7.72
N LEU A 170 -0.35 -0.46 7.03
CA LEU A 170 -0.15 0.85 6.42
C LEU A 170 -1.26 1.20 5.42
N LEU A 171 -1.66 0.26 4.56
CA LEU A 171 -2.73 0.45 3.57
C LEU A 171 -4.10 0.68 4.24
N LEU A 172 -4.40 -0.05 5.32
CA LEU A 172 -5.63 0.12 6.11
C LEU A 172 -5.64 1.47 6.83
N ALA A 173 -4.53 1.83 7.46
CA ALA A 173 -4.38 3.13 8.13
C ALA A 173 -4.48 4.29 7.13
N ALA A 174 -3.85 4.18 5.96
CA ALA A 174 -3.99 5.16 4.88
C ALA A 174 -5.47 5.32 4.44
N ARG A 175 -6.19 4.19 4.29
CA ARG A 175 -7.62 4.22 3.98
C ARG A 175 -8.42 4.92 5.08
N ALA A 176 -8.16 4.63 6.35
CA ALA A 176 -8.84 5.24 7.49
C ALA A 176 -8.55 6.75 7.59
N ALA A 177 -7.37 7.18 7.17
CA ALA A 177 -6.98 8.60 7.06
C ALA A 177 -7.54 9.29 5.79
N GLY A 178 -8.30 8.59 4.93
CA GLY A 178 -8.83 9.15 3.69
C GLY A 178 -7.81 9.22 2.54
N LEU A 179 -6.59 8.71 2.72
CA LEU A 179 -5.55 8.67 1.70
C LEU A 179 -5.72 7.49 0.76
N GLY A 180 -5.33 7.68 -0.50
CA GLY A 180 -5.18 6.63 -1.50
C GLY A 180 -3.79 6.01 -1.42
N ALA A 181 -3.72 4.68 -1.50
CA ALA A 181 -2.48 3.93 -1.53
C ALA A 181 -2.60 2.68 -2.40
N ALA A 182 -1.47 2.18 -2.88
CA ALA A 182 -1.37 0.91 -3.58
C ALA A 182 -0.03 0.24 -3.28
N LEU A 183 -0.04 -1.06 -2.98
CA LEU A 183 1.18 -1.86 -2.96
C LEU A 183 1.56 -2.18 -4.41
N ILE A 184 2.78 -1.81 -4.81
CA ILE A 184 3.36 -2.17 -6.11
C ILE A 184 4.77 -2.74 -5.93
N THR A 185 5.19 -3.56 -6.87
CA THR A 185 6.52 -4.18 -6.89
C THR A 185 7.28 -3.95 -8.20
N LEU A 186 6.63 -3.42 -9.22
CA LEU A 186 7.25 -3.14 -10.51
C LEU A 186 8.52 -2.26 -10.43
N PRO A 187 8.61 -1.22 -9.57
CA PRO A 187 9.85 -0.47 -9.42
C PRO A 187 11.03 -1.30 -8.89
N LEU A 188 10.72 -2.48 -8.33
CA LEU A 188 11.69 -3.41 -7.72
C LEU A 188 12.10 -4.57 -8.64
N TRP A 189 11.68 -4.57 -9.93
CA TRP A 189 12.03 -5.64 -10.87
C TRP A 189 13.55 -5.83 -10.99
N SER A 190 14.31 -4.76 -10.84
CA SER A 190 15.76 -4.79 -10.62
C SER A 190 16.06 -4.28 -9.22
N LYS A 191 16.19 -5.19 -8.24
CA LYS A 191 16.53 -4.83 -6.86
C LYS A 191 17.81 -4.02 -6.75
N TRP A 192 18.79 -4.28 -7.61
CA TRP A 192 20.05 -3.54 -7.64
C TRP A 192 19.84 -2.06 -8.02
N LEU A 193 19.11 -1.78 -9.11
CA LEU A 193 18.81 -0.42 -9.53
C LEU A 193 17.94 0.31 -8.50
N ALA A 194 16.96 -0.38 -7.92
CA ALA A 194 16.12 0.19 -6.85
C ALA A 194 16.95 0.56 -5.61
N ARG A 195 17.89 -0.31 -5.19
CA ARG A 195 18.84 0.00 -4.10
C ARG A 195 19.66 1.25 -4.41
N ARG A 196 20.22 1.35 -5.61
CA ARG A 196 20.99 2.54 -6.03
C ARG A 196 20.14 3.80 -6.01
N ALA A 197 18.91 3.72 -6.48
CA ALA A 197 17.99 4.86 -6.48
C ALA A 197 17.67 5.36 -5.07
N LEU A 198 17.58 4.44 -4.10
CA LEU A 198 17.21 4.69 -2.71
C LEU A 198 18.41 4.85 -1.77
N GLY A 199 19.65 4.65 -2.24
CA GLY A 199 20.84 4.68 -1.37
C GLY A 199 20.89 3.53 -0.36
N LEU A 200 20.23 2.38 -0.64
CA LEU A 200 20.16 1.27 0.29
C LEU A 200 21.44 0.43 0.31
N PRO A 201 21.96 0.07 1.50
CA PRO A 201 23.06 -0.88 1.61
C PRO A 201 22.60 -2.30 1.22
N TRP A 202 23.55 -3.20 0.97
CA TRP A 202 23.28 -4.60 0.60
C TRP A 202 22.52 -5.38 1.67
N THR A 203 22.65 -4.96 2.93
CA THR A 203 21.98 -5.53 4.09
C THR A 203 20.50 -5.15 4.19
N VAL A 204 19.99 -4.26 3.34
CA VAL A 204 18.59 -3.83 3.32
C VAL A 204 17.92 -4.23 2.00
N SER A 205 16.85 -5.00 2.09
CA SER A 205 16.11 -5.51 0.94
C SER A 205 14.79 -4.75 0.74
N PRO A 206 14.61 -4.01 -0.36
CA PRO A 206 13.31 -3.40 -0.68
C PRO A 206 12.30 -4.50 -1.07
N CYS A 207 11.09 -4.44 -0.50
CA CYS A 207 10.06 -5.47 -0.64
C CYS A 207 8.78 -4.95 -1.29
N ALA A 208 8.38 -3.71 -0.99
CA ALA A 208 7.19 -3.09 -1.57
C ALA A 208 7.39 -1.59 -1.72
N VAL A 209 6.76 -1.02 -2.75
CA VAL A 209 6.68 0.42 -2.99
C VAL A 209 5.23 0.84 -2.85
N ILE A 210 4.96 1.83 -2.03
CA ILE A 210 3.62 2.29 -1.70
C ILE A 210 3.49 3.78 -2.08
N PRO A 211 3.05 4.10 -3.31
CA PRO A 211 2.60 5.44 -3.64
C PRO A 211 1.42 5.83 -2.73
N LEU A 212 1.49 6.99 -2.09
CA LEU A 212 0.56 7.47 -1.09
C LEU A 212 0.20 8.93 -1.38
N GLY A 213 -1.09 9.28 -1.30
CA GLY A 213 -1.57 10.64 -1.56
C GLY A 213 -3.09 10.73 -1.51
N TRP A 214 -3.63 11.90 -1.78
CA TRP A 214 -5.08 12.12 -1.82
C TRP A 214 -5.67 11.49 -3.09
N PRO A 215 -6.77 10.69 -2.98
CA PRO A 215 -7.37 10.04 -4.15
C PRO A 215 -8.04 11.05 -5.10
N LYS A 216 -7.87 10.87 -6.41
CA LYS A 216 -8.65 11.61 -7.43
C LYS A 216 -10.10 11.13 -7.54
N GLY A 217 -10.38 9.89 -7.12
CA GLY A 217 -11.71 9.28 -7.14
C GLY A 217 -12.24 9.01 -5.74
N ARG A 218 -13.38 8.31 -5.70
CA ARG A 218 -14.02 7.88 -4.44
C ARG A 218 -13.68 6.42 -4.15
N TYR A 219 -13.60 6.10 -2.87
CA TYR A 219 -13.57 4.71 -2.42
C TYR A 219 -14.95 4.06 -2.63
N GLY A 220 -14.95 2.78 -2.87
CA GLY A 220 -16.13 1.95 -2.94
C GLY A 220 -15.83 0.55 -2.38
N PRO A 221 -16.84 -0.29 -2.20
CA PRO A 221 -16.65 -1.63 -1.69
C PRO A 221 -15.76 -2.45 -2.63
N THR A 222 -15.03 -3.38 -2.04
CA THR A 222 -14.23 -4.34 -2.81
C THR A 222 -15.10 -5.54 -3.19
N THR A 223 -15.01 -5.96 -4.45
CA THR A 223 -15.63 -7.22 -4.87
C THR A 223 -14.70 -8.37 -4.55
N ARG A 224 -15.21 -9.40 -3.90
CA ARG A 224 -14.49 -10.63 -3.54
C ARG A 224 -15.39 -11.83 -3.81
N ARG A 225 -14.76 -12.98 -3.99
CA ARG A 225 -15.49 -14.25 -4.04
C ARG A 225 -16.19 -14.52 -2.69
N PRO A 226 -17.33 -15.18 -2.68
CA PRO A 226 -17.97 -15.61 -1.44
C PRO A 226 -17.03 -16.47 -0.59
N VAL A 227 -17.11 -16.33 0.72
CA VAL A 227 -16.21 -17.06 1.65
C VAL A 227 -16.34 -18.58 1.49
N GLY A 228 -17.53 -19.11 1.19
CA GLY A 228 -17.77 -20.54 0.98
C GLY A 228 -16.99 -21.15 -0.19
N GLU A 229 -16.63 -20.34 -1.19
CA GLU A 229 -15.83 -20.79 -2.34
C GLU A 229 -14.33 -20.97 -1.99
N VAL A 230 -13.86 -20.34 -0.92
CA VAL A 230 -12.43 -20.28 -0.59
C VAL A 230 -12.08 -20.98 0.72
N VAL A 231 -13.07 -21.50 1.45
CA VAL A 231 -12.88 -22.22 2.72
C VAL A 231 -13.09 -23.70 2.50
N SER A 232 -12.22 -24.52 3.06
CA SER A 232 -12.39 -25.98 3.14
C SER A 232 -12.25 -26.41 4.60
N LEU A 233 -13.05 -27.37 5.05
CA LEU A 233 -12.95 -27.97 6.37
C LEU A 233 -11.94 -29.13 6.34
N ASP A 234 -10.95 -29.08 7.21
CA ASP A 234 -9.89 -30.06 7.45
C ASP A 234 -9.03 -30.41 6.21
N ARG A 235 -9.63 -30.67 5.05
CA ARG A 235 -8.93 -31.08 3.83
C ARG A 235 -9.36 -30.24 2.65
N TYR A 236 -8.44 -29.95 1.75
CA TYR A 236 -8.71 -29.19 0.53
C TYR A 236 -9.86 -29.84 -0.27
N GLY A 237 -10.81 -28.97 -0.69
CA GLY A 237 -11.99 -29.39 -1.46
C GLY A 237 -13.21 -29.79 -0.62
N ASN A 238 -13.08 -29.98 0.68
CA ASN A 238 -14.24 -30.19 1.57
C ASN A 238 -14.97 -28.89 1.83
N ARG A 239 -16.05 -28.60 1.08
CA ARG A 239 -16.85 -27.35 1.09
C ARG A 239 -17.99 -27.39 2.08
N ALA A 240 -17.81 -27.96 3.28
CA ALA A 240 -18.86 -28.11 4.29
C ALA A 240 -19.54 -26.79 4.70
N PHE A 241 -18.87 -25.65 4.57
CA PHE A 241 -19.42 -24.32 4.93
C PHE A 241 -20.22 -23.65 3.81
N GLN A 242 -20.23 -24.18 2.59
CA GLN A 242 -20.91 -23.55 1.46
C GLN A 242 -22.42 -23.47 1.68
N ALA A 243 -23.04 -24.56 2.09
CA ALA A 243 -24.49 -24.63 2.35
C ALA A 243 -24.97 -23.72 3.50
N THR A 244 -24.12 -23.47 4.51
CA THR A 244 -24.45 -22.62 5.67
C THR A 244 -24.49 -21.13 5.31
N ILE A 245 -23.79 -20.73 4.26
CA ILE A 245 -23.67 -19.32 3.85
C ILE A 245 -24.77 -18.93 2.86
N GLU A 246 -25.24 -19.87 2.04
CA GLU A 246 -26.35 -19.67 1.11
C GLU A 246 -27.70 -19.58 1.82
N SER A 247 -27.81 -20.03 3.07
CA SER A 247 -29.03 -20.04 3.88
C SER A 247 -29.24 -18.78 4.74
N ARG A 248 -28.41 -17.76 4.61
CA ARG A 248 -28.52 -16.45 5.30
C ARG A 248 -28.69 -15.32 4.31
#